data_376df8ed150efe951e34a3a2e2062ab4
#
_entry.id   376df8ed150efe951e34a3a2e2062ab4
#
_cell.length_a   1.000
_cell.length_b   1.000
_cell.length_c   1.000
_cell.angle_alpha   90.00
_cell.angle_beta   90.00
_cell.angle_gamma   90.00
#
_symmetry.space_group_name_H-M   'P 1'
#
loop_
_entity.id
_entity.type
_entity.pdbx_description
1 polymer ?
#
loop_
_entity_poly.entity_id
_entity_poly.type
_entity_poly.pdbx_seq_one_letter_code
_entity_poly.pdbx_strand_id
1 'polypeptide(L)'
;MATDVKQIGSLVQQKSDFIRLLFSELDKVIVGQRYMLERMLIGLLANGHILLEGVPGLAKTLAVTVLSRAIDADFRRIQFTPDLLPADLIGTQIYRQSDGEFITRKGPIFANMILADEINRAPAKVQSALLEAMQERQVSIGEQTFRLPEPFLVLATQNPIEQEGTYPLPEAQLDRFMLKLKIDYPNKEQERQILDRMAVTDKKFDVRPAIKPKDIAEVRAVVDEIYIDEKVKDYIVDIVCATRDPQKYGLKLDNFISYGASPRATIYLAVAAKAHAFVQQRGYVTPQDVKSIGPDVLRHRVIVSYEAEAEDKTSEDIVKTIFDNIEVP
;
A
#
# COMPACT_ATOMS: atom_id res chain seq x y z
N MET A 1 -13.47 -13.97 25.36
CA MET A 1 -14.18 -15.06 24.68
C MET A 1 -13.19 -15.64 23.70
N ALA A 2 -12.89 -16.93 23.80
CA ALA A 2 -12.04 -17.59 22.79
C ALA A 2 -12.87 -17.66 21.51
N THR A 3 -12.54 -16.80 20.56
CA THR A 3 -13.14 -16.83 19.23
C THR A 3 -12.79 -18.18 18.61
N ASP A 4 -13.81 -18.93 18.22
CA ASP A 4 -13.55 -20.26 17.67
C ASP A 4 -12.85 -20.13 16.32
N VAL A 5 -11.54 -20.43 16.28
CA VAL A 5 -10.69 -20.35 15.09
C VAL A 5 -11.28 -21.12 13.90
N LYS A 6 -12.04 -22.18 14.17
CA LYS A 6 -12.74 -22.96 13.14
C LYS A 6 -13.88 -22.16 12.50
N GLN A 7 -14.64 -21.41 13.30
CA GLN A 7 -15.72 -20.55 12.78
C GLN A 7 -15.15 -19.42 11.93
N ILE A 8 -14.07 -18.78 12.39
CA ILE A 8 -13.36 -17.76 11.62
C ILE A 8 -12.83 -18.37 10.31
N GLY A 9 -12.22 -19.55 10.37
CA GLY A 9 -11.74 -20.26 9.18
C GLY A 9 -12.83 -20.52 8.14
N SER A 10 -14.02 -20.96 8.57
CA SER A 10 -15.17 -21.18 7.68
C SER A 10 -15.66 -19.85 7.06
N LEU A 11 -15.70 -18.77 7.86
CA LEU A 11 -16.12 -17.45 7.41
C LEU A 11 -15.12 -16.87 6.40
N VAL A 12 -13.81 -17.04 6.67
CA VAL A 12 -12.74 -16.64 5.75
C VAL A 12 -12.88 -17.37 4.42
N GLN A 13 -13.07 -18.71 4.43
CA GLN A 13 -13.26 -19.47 3.20
C GLN A 13 -14.45 -18.96 2.39
N GLN A 14 -15.60 -18.76 3.02
CA GLN A 14 -16.79 -18.24 2.35
C GLN A 14 -16.59 -16.84 1.75
N LYS A 15 -15.95 -15.94 2.49
CA LYS A 15 -15.78 -14.54 2.08
C LYS A 15 -14.56 -14.31 1.17
N SER A 16 -13.66 -15.31 1.02
CA SER A 16 -12.45 -15.21 0.16
C SER A 16 -12.63 -15.78 -1.25
N ASP A 17 -13.78 -16.37 -1.57
CA ASP A 17 -14.04 -16.98 -2.88
C ASP A 17 -13.80 -16.02 -4.05
N PHE A 18 -14.09 -14.72 -3.86
CA PHE A 18 -13.85 -13.70 -4.88
C PHE A 18 -12.37 -13.55 -5.24
N ILE A 19 -11.43 -13.90 -4.36
CA ILE A 19 -9.99 -13.70 -4.58
C ILE A 19 -9.51 -14.48 -5.80
N ARG A 20 -9.98 -15.74 -5.95
CA ARG A 20 -9.64 -16.56 -7.11
C ARG A 20 -10.16 -15.95 -8.41
N LEU A 21 -11.41 -15.46 -8.40
CA LEU A 21 -11.99 -14.78 -9.54
C LEU A 21 -11.24 -13.47 -9.84
N LEU A 22 -10.96 -12.68 -8.81
CA LEU A 22 -10.21 -11.44 -8.93
C LEU A 22 -8.87 -11.66 -9.64
N PHE A 23 -8.05 -12.59 -9.16
CA PHE A 23 -6.76 -12.85 -9.79
C PHE A 23 -6.90 -13.44 -11.21
N SER A 24 -7.92 -14.27 -11.46
CA SER A 24 -8.22 -14.74 -12.82
C SER A 24 -8.52 -13.60 -13.79
N GLU A 25 -9.23 -12.56 -13.34
CA GLU A 25 -9.49 -11.37 -14.15
C GLU A 25 -8.22 -10.50 -14.34
N LEU A 26 -7.41 -10.34 -13.28
CA LEU A 26 -6.15 -9.60 -13.36
C LEU A 26 -5.14 -10.27 -14.31
N ASP A 27 -5.03 -11.61 -14.28
CA ASP A 27 -4.10 -12.40 -15.08
C ASP A 27 -4.43 -12.36 -16.60
N LYS A 28 -5.66 -11.97 -16.98
CA LYS A 28 -6.00 -11.73 -18.39
C LYS A 28 -5.22 -10.57 -19.00
N VAL A 29 -4.86 -9.60 -18.17
CA VAL A 29 -4.27 -8.33 -18.62
C VAL A 29 -2.83 -8.19 -18.15
N ILE A 30 -2.57 -8.46 -16.87
CA ILE A 30 -1.25 -8.31 -16.26
C ILE A 30 -0.48 -9.60 -16.39
N VAL A 31 0.74 -9.51 -16.90
CA VAL A 31 1.68 -10.64 -16.98
C VAL A 31 2.69 -10.49 -15.84
N GLY A 32 2.83 -11.54 -15.04
CA GLY A 32 3.72 -11.50 -13.88
C GLY A 32 3.18 -10.50 -12.82
N GLN A 33 4.09 -9.83 -12.10
CA GLN A 33 3.75 -8.84 -11.08
C GLN A 33 2.76 -9.34 -10.00
N ARG A 34 2.71 -10.67 -9.78
CA ARG A 34 1.80 -11.30 -8.80
C ARG A 34 2.01 -10.74 -7.41
N TYR A 35 3.27 -10.51 -7.03
CA TYR A 35 3.65 -9.86 -5.79
C TYR A 35 2.97 -8.50 -5.62
N MET A 36 3.10 -7.61 -6.62
CA MET A 36 2.50 -6.28 -6.57
C MET A 36 0.98 -6.34 -6.44
N LEU A 37 0.32 -7.18 -7.24
CA LEU A 37 -1.15 -7.33 -7.21
C LEU A 37 -1.64 -7.87 -5.86
N GLU A 38 -0.95 -8.85 -5.29
CA GLU A 38 -1.28 -9.40 -3.97
C GLU A 38 -1.12 -8.34 -2.88
N ARG A 39 -0.03 -7.57 -2.88
CA ARG A 39 0.19 -6.47 -1.92
C ARG A 39 -0.81 -5.33 -2.08
N MET A 40 -1.26 -5.03 -3.31
CA MET A 40 -2.35 -4.08 -3.54
C MET A 40 -3.66 -4.56 -2.92
N LEU A 41 -3.98 -5.85 -3.06
CA LEU A 41 -5.15 -6.44 -2.42
C LEU A 41 -5.03 -6.41 -0.88
N ILE A 42 -3.86 -6.78 -0.33
CA ILE A 42 -3.59 -6.69 1.10
C ILE A 42 -3.79 -5.26 1.60
N GLY A 43 -3.24 -4.26 0.90
CA GLY A 43 -3.43 -2.85 1.24
C GLY A 43 -4.90 -2.42 1.24
N LEU A 44 -5.66 -2.87 0.26
CA LEU A 44 -7.10 -2.62 0.18
C LEU A 44 -7.84 -3.23 1.37
N LEU A 45 -7.57 -4.49 1.69
CA LEU A 45 -8.23 -5.24 2.78
C LEU A 45 -7.80 -4.75 4.16
N ALA A 46 -6.54 -4.39 4.33
CA ALA A 46 -5.99 -3.82 5.56
C ALA A 46 -6.27 -2.32 5.74
N ASN A 47 -7.03 -1.70 4.84
CA ASN A 47 -7.34 -0.26 4.84
C ASN A 47 -6.09 0.64 4.89
N GLY A 48 -4.98 0.18 4.31
CA GLY A 48 -3.69 0.88 4.29
C GLY A 48 -3.34 1.40 2.89
N HIS A 49 -2.53 2.46 2.84
CA HIS A 49 -2.03 3.04 1.59
C HIS A 49 -0.68 2.46 1.21
N ILE A 50 -0.33 2.52 -0.07
CA ILE A 50 0.84 1.85 -0.62
C ILE A 50 1.72 2.83 -1.39
N LEU A 51 3.02 2.76 -1.16
CA LEU A 51 4.04 3.43 -1.95
C LEU A 51 4.68 2.43 -2.91
N LEU A 52 4.67 2.72 -4.20
CA LEU A 52 5.27 1.91 -5.25
C LEU A 52 6.57 2.56 -5.73
N GLU A 53 7.68 1.93 -5.46
CA GLU A 53 8.98 2.35 -5.96
C GLU A 53 9.38 1.46 -7.14
N GLY A 54 9.76 2.06 -8.24
CA GLY A 54 10.22 1.34 -9.43
C GLY A 54 10.28 2.23 -10.65
N VAL A 55 11.08 1.82 -11.61
CA VAL A 55 11.29 2.54 -12.86
C VAL A 55 9.98 2.72 -13.66
N PRO A 56 9.92 3.70 -14.56
CA PRO A 56 8.80 3.84 -15.50
C PRO A 56 8.62 2.59 -16.37
N GLY A 57 7.39 2.36 -16.84
CA GLY A 57 7.11 1.27 -17.79
C GLY A 57 6.76 -0.10 -17.16
N LEU A 58 6.79 -0.25 -15.84
CA LEU A 58 6.49 -1.52 -15.15
C LEU A 58 4.98 -1.78 -14.94
N ALA A 59 4.14 -1.24 -15.79
CA ALA A 59 2.69 -1.42 -15.79
C ALA A 59 1.95 -1.04 -14.47
N LYS A 60 2.56 -0.19 -13.62
CA LYS A 60 1.94 0.27 -12.36
C LYS A 60 0.53 0.86 -12.57
N THR A 61 0.41 1.80 -13.50
CA THR A 61 -0.88 2.41 -13.85
C THR A 61 -1.89 1.39 -14.39
N LEU A 62 -1.44 0.47 -15.24
CA LEU A 62 -2.29 -0.58 -15.78
C LEU A 62 -2.79 -1.51 -14.68
N ALA A 63 -1.91 -1.94 -13.76
CA ALA A 63 -2.27 -2.80 -12.64
C ALA A 63 -3.36 -2.16 -11.75
N VAL A 64 -3.21 -0.88 -11.39
CA VAL A 64 -4.21 -0.16 -10.60
C VAL A 64 -5.54 -0.02 -11.35
N THR A 65 -5.48 0.31 -12.65
CA THR A 65 -6.67 0.43 -13.50
C THR A 65 -7.43 -0.90 -13.62
N VAL A 66 -6.70 -2.00 -13.80
CA VAL A 66 -7.31 -3.33 -13.93
C VAL A 66 -7.88 -3.79 -12.57
N LEU A 67 -7.16 -3.56 -11.47
CA LEU A 67 -7.65 -3.86 -10.13
C LEU A 67 -8.92 -3.06 -9.81
N SER A 68 -8.96 -1.76 -10.11
CA SER A 68 -10.15 -0.94 -9.86
C SER A 68 -11.38 -1.43 -10.62
N ARG A 69 -11.20 -1.87 -11.88
CA ARG A 69 -12.29 -2.50 -12.67
C ARG A 69 -12.74 -3.83 -12.08
N ALA A 70 -11.79 -4.66 -11.63
CA ALA A 70 -12.08 -5.96 -11.05
C ALA A 70 -12.80 -5.87 -9.68
N ILE A 71 -12.75 -4.71 -9.01
CA ILE A 71 -13.51 -4.43 -7.77
C ILE A 71 -14.65 -3.43 -7.98
N ASP A 72 -14.98 -3.08 -9.23
CA ASP A 72 -16.06 -2.12 -9.59
C ASP A 72 -15.93 -0.76 -8.87
N ALA A 73 -14.70 -0.28 -8.68
CA ALA A 73 -14.39 0.91 -7.92
C ALA A 73 -14.03 2.10 -8.81
N ASP A 74 -14.42 3.30 -8.38
CA ASP A 74 -14.00 4.54 -9.03
C ASP A 74 -12.49 4.72 -8.90
N PHE A 75 -11.84 4.98 -10.04
CA PHE A 75 -10.40 5.18 -10.13
C PHE A 75 -10.07 6.56 -10.70
N ARG A 76 -9.08 7.22 -10.10
CA ARG A 76 -8.47 8.45 -10.63
C ARG A 76 -6.95 8.34 -10.61
N ARG A 77 -6.33 8.71 -11.73
CA ARG A 77 -4.90 8.96 -11.80
C ARG A 77 -4.65 10.45 -11.68
N ILE A 78 -3.74 10.82 -10.81
CA ILE A 78 -3.30 12.20 -10.58
C ILE A 78 -1.81 12.23 -10.83
N GLN A 79 -1.37 12.92 -11.87
CA GLN A 79 0.03 13.15 -12.16
C GLN A 79 0.52 14.30 -11.29
N PHE A 80 1.52 14.05 -10.46
CA PHE A 80 2.13 15.06 -9.61
C PHE A 80 3.17 15.83 -10.42
N THR A 81 3.06 17.17 -10.43
CA THR A 81 3.93 18.08 -11.18
C THR A 81 4.32 19.26 -10.28
N PRO A 82 5.40 19.98 -10.60
CA PRO A 82 5.87 21.11 -9.78
C PRO A 82 4.87 22.27 -9.66
N ASP A 83 3.96 22.40 -10.62
CA ASP A 83 2.93 23.45 -10.68
C ASP A 83 1.60 23.06 -10.07
N LEU A 84 1.43 21.79 -9.63
CA LEU A 84 0.21 21.31 -8.99
C LEU A 84 -0.07 22.07 -7.68
N LEU A 85 -1.32 22.43 -7.47
CA LEU A 85 -1.80 23.07 -6.24
C LEU A 85 -2.66 22.11 -5.39
N PRO A 86 -2.73 22.29 -4.06
CA PRO A 86 -3.63 21.51 -3.22
C PRO A 86 -5.09 21.53 -3.69
N ALA A 87 -5.56 22.67 -4.20
CA ALA A 87 -6.91 22.83 -4.74
C ALA A 87 -7.19 21.94 -5.97
N ASP A 88 -6.18 21.64 -6.78
CA ASP A 88 -6.31 20.73 -7.93
C ASP A 88 -6.55 19.29 -7.49
N LEU A 89 -6.07 18.93 -6.29
CA LEU A 89 -6.24 17.62 -5.68
C LEU A 89 -7.57 17.48 -4.94
N ILE A 90 -7.84 18.40 -4.00
CA ILE A 90 -8.98 18.31 -3.08
C ILE A 90 -10.23 19.00 -3.62
N GLY A 91 -10.07 19.98 -4.52
CA GLY A 91 -11.15 20.81 -5.02
C GLY A 91 -11.16 22.23 -4.43
N THR A 92 -12.09 23.02 -4.86
CA THR A 92 -12.20 24.45 -4.50
C THR A 92 -13.64 24.91 -4.46
N GLN A 93 -13.88 26.09 -3.89
CA GLN A 93 -15.13 26.79 -4.01
C GLN A 93 -15.07 27.73 -5.23
N ILE A 94 -16.13 27.70 -6.05
CA ILE A 94 -16.30 28.54 -7.22
C ILE A 94 -17.48 29.49 -6.96
N TYR A 95 -17.25 30.79 -7.10
CA TYR A 95 -18.32 31.76 -7.01
C TYR A 95 -19.15 31.72 -8.29
N ARG A 96 -20.45 31.46 -8.15
CA ARG A 96 -21.41 31.46 -9.25
C ARG A 96 -22.10 32.84 -9.32
N GLN A 97 -21.80 33.60 -10.34
CA GLN A 97 -22.33 34.96 -10.54
C GLN A 97 -23.85 35.00 -10.74
N SER A 98 -24.46 33.91 -11.25
CA SER A 98 -25.88 33.86 -11.57
C SER A 98 -26.80 33.93 -10.35
N ASP A 99 -26.36 33.40 -9.22
CA ASP A 99 -27.12 33.29 -7.96
C ASP A 99 -26.40 33.88 -6.74
N GLY A 100 -25.15 34.37 -6.92
CA GLY A 100 -24.35 34.94 -5.86
C GLY A 100 -23.85 33.94 -4.83
N GLU A 101 -23.84 32.63 -5.16
CA GLU A 101 -23.50 31.57 -4.23
C GLU A 101 -22.10 30.97 -4.53
N PHE A 102 -21.45 30.43 -3.49
CA PHE A 102 -20.26 29.62 -3.63
C PHE A 102 -20.63 28.14 -3.78
N ILE A 103 -20.19 27.53 -4.88
CA ILE A 103 -20.40 26.11 -5.13
C ILE A 103 -19.10 25.36 -4.88
N THR A 104 -19.18 24.28 -4.12
CA THR A 104 -18.04 23.37 -3.96
C THR A 104 -17.85 22.49 -5.17
N ARG A 105 -16.71 22.62 -5.85
CA ARG A 105 -16.24 21.70 -6.88
C ARG A 105 -15.24 20.73 -6.27
N LYS A 106 -15.66 19.46 -6.11
CA LYS A 106 -14.81 18.39 -5.59
C LYS A 106 -13.69 18.06 -6.58
N GLY A 107 -12.48 17.83 -6.04
CA GLY A 107 -11.30 17.44 -6.81
C GLY A 107 -11.24 15.94 -7.09
N PRO A 108 -10.21 15.48 -7.82
CA PRO A 108 -10.05 14.08 -8.23
C PRO A 108 -9.82 13.11 -7.06
N ILE A 109 -9.50 13.60 -5.85
CA ILE A 109 -9.31 12.76 -4.66
C ILE A 109 -10.59 12.05 -4.21
N PHE A 110 -11.77 12.50 -4.68
CA PHE A 110 -13.06 11.89 -4.38
C PHE A 110 -13.33 10.67 -5.27
N ALA A 111 -12.46 9.67 -5.18
CA ALA A 111 -12.61 8.36 -5.80
C ALA A 111 -12.16 7.26 -4.83
N ASN A 112 -12.55 6.01 -5.10
CA ASN A 112 -12.20 4.88 -4.24
C ASN A 112 -10.70 4.53 -4.33
N MET A 113 -10.13 4.61 -5.53
CA MET A 113 -8.73 4.31 -5.79
C MET A 113 -8.04 5.49 -6.46
N ILE A 114 -6.97 5.95 -5.85
CA ILE A 114 -6.14 7.04 -6.36
C ILE A 114 -4.77 6.49 -6.70
N LEU A 115 -4.33 6.73 -7.93
CA LEU A 115 -2.93 6.61 -8.29
C LEU A 115 -2.31 8.01 -8.28
N ALA A 116 -1.55 8.32 -7.22
CA ALA A 116 -0.73 9.53 -7.12
C ALA A 116 0.61 9.27 -7.82
N ASP A 117 0.69 9.59 -9.11
CA ASP A 117 1.84 9.25 -9.93
C ASP A 117 2.95 10.30 -9.78
N GLU A 118 4.18 9.82 -9.49
CA GLU A 118 5.37 10.65 -9.25
C GLU A 118 5.18 11.67 -8.10
N ILE A 119 4.72 11.19 -6.93
CA ILE A 119 4.38 12.05 -5.78
C ILE A 119 5.52 12.99 -5.38
N ASN A 120 6.76 12.58 -5.57
CA ASN A 120 7.96 13.36 -5.27
C ASN A 120 8.22 14.51 -6.24
N ARG A 121 7.46 14.71 -7.32
CA ARG A 121 7.58 15.86 -8.24
C ARG A 121 6.75 17.06 -7.83
N ALA A 122 5.79 16.91 -6.94
CA ALA A 122 4.98 18.03 -6.48
C ALA A 122 5.53 18.68 -5.21
N PRO A 123 5.26 19.98 -4.99
CA PRO A 123 5.68 20.69 -3.80
C PRO A 123 5.14 20.06 -2.51
N ALA A 124 5.86 20.27 -1.40
CA ALA A 124 5.50 19.69 -0.09
C ALA A 124 4.07 20.02 0.37
N LYS A 125 3.49 21.15 -0.03
CA LYS A 125 2.11 21.51 0.30
C LYS A 125 1.09 20.56 -0.33
N VAL A 126 1.32 20.12 -1.57
CA VAL A 126 0.44 19.16 -2.27
C VAL A 126 0.60 17.76 -1.70
N GLN A 127 1.85 17.36 -1.44
CA GLN A 127 2.13 16.09 -0.76
C GLN A 127 1.41 16.04 0.60
N SER A 128 1.52 17.11 1.40
CA SER A 128 0.87 17.20 2.71
C SER A 128 -0.66 17.10 2.62
N ALA A 129 -1.28 17.74 1.63
CA ALA A 129 -2.73 17.65 1.41
C ALA A 129 -3.18 16.22 1.09
N LEU A 130 -2.43 15.48 0.25
CA LEU A 130 -2.72 14.07 -0.01
C LEU A 130 -2.57 13.23 1.25
N LEU A 131 -1.47 13.40 1.97
CA LEU A 131 -1.16 12.61 3.17
C LEU A 131 -2.12 12.89 4.34
N GLU A 132 -2.63 14.11 4.45
CA GLU A 132 -3.71 14.46 5.38
C GLU A 132 -5.00 13.73 4.99
N ALA A 133 -5.41 13.82 3.74
CA ALA A 133 -6.59 13.12 3.23
C ALA A 133 -6.50 11.60 3.39
N MET A 134 -5.30 11.00 3.25
CA MET A 134 -5.04 9.59 3.51
C MET A 134 -5.29 9.22 4.97
N GLN A 135 -4.85 10.06 5.90
CA GLN A 135 -4.96 9.81 7.33
C GLN A 135 -6.37 10.07 7.86
N GLU A 136 -6.94 11.22 7.51
CA GLU A 136 -8.22 11.68 8.06
C GLU A 136 -9.44 11.10 7.33
N ARG A 137 -9.26 10.52 6.14
CA ARG A 137 -10.34 10.01 5.27
C ARG A 137 -11.40 11.07 4.96
N GLN A 138 -11.03 12.32 5.05
CA GLN A 138 -11.87 13.47 4.77
C GLN A 138 -11.02 14.65 4.32
N VAL A 139 -11.64 15.62 3.66
CA VAL A 139 -10.99 16.87 3.25
C VAL A 139 -11.92 18.06 3.51
N SER A 140 -11.33 19.21 3.84
CA SER A 140 -12.07 20.45 4.02
C SER A 140 -11.93 21.35 2.79
N ILE A 141 -13.05 21.85 2.28
CA ILE A 141 -13.10 22.78 1.14
C ILE A 141 -13.93 23.99 1.59
N GLY A 142 -13.27 25.13 1.77
CA GLY A 142 -13.87 26.29 2.44
C GLY A 142 -14.22 25.93 3.88
N GLU A 143 -15.47 26.18 4.28
CA GLU A 143 -15.95 25.89 5.63
C GLU A 143 -16.55 24.49 5.81
N GLN A 144 -16.59 23.68 4.77
CA GLN A 144 -17.23 22.35 4.79
C GLN A 144 -16.22 21.22 4.74
N THR A 145 -16.46 20.20 5.55
CA THR A 145 -15.67 18.95 5.55
C THR A 145 -16.45 17.84 4.86
N PHE A 146 -15.80 17.16 3.93
CA PHE A 146 -16.37 16.09 3.12
C PHE A 146 -15.61 14.78 3.37
N ARG A 147 -16.33 13.71 3.67
CA ARG A 147 -15.76 12.37 3.76
C ARG A 147 -15.40 11.87 2.37
N LEU A 148 -14.29 11.15 2.28
CA LEU A 148 -13.88 10.44 1.08
C LEU A 148 -14.69 9.14 0.93
N PRO A 149 -14.85 8.62 -0.32
CA PRO A 149 -15.59 7.38 -0.54
C PRO A 149 -14.90 6.18 0.10
N GLU A 150 -15.67 5.17 0.50
CA GLU A 150 -15.15 3.90 1.01
C GLU A 150 -15.40 2.76 0.01
N PRO A 151 -14.42 1.87 -0.20
CA PRO A 151 -13.04 1.92 0.32
C PRO A 151 -12.24 3.08 -0.30
N PHE A 152 -11.26 3.63 0.43
CA PHE A 152 -10.34 4.63 -0.08
C PHE A 152 -8.91 4.13 -0.02
N LEU A 153 -8.29 3.91 -1.19
CA LEU A 153 -6.92 3.43 -1.32
C LEU A 153 -6.10 4.40 -2.17
N VAL A 154 -5.01 4.90 -1.62
CA VAL A 154 -3.99 5.65 -2.37
C VAL A 154 -2.81 4.74 -2.66
N LEU A 155 -2.46 4.67 -3.94
CA LEU A 155 -1.21 4.11 -4.42
C LEU A 155 -0.37 5.27 -4.94
N ALA A 156 0.71 5.60 -4.25
CA ALA A 156 1.64 6.63 -4.69
C ALA A 156 2.83 5.98 -5.40
N THR A 157 3.33 6.60 -6.47
CA THR A 157 4.54 6.12 -7.13
C THR A 157 5.71 7.08 -6.89
N GLN A 158 6.90 6.50 -6.78
CA GLN A 158 8.17 7.21 -6.80
C GLN A 158 9.08 6.60 -7.86
N ASN A 159 9.76 7.47 -8.61
CA ASN A 159 10.81 7.06 -9.52
C ASN A 159 12.17 7.22 -8.82
N PRO A 160 12.91 6.15 -8.52
CA PRO A 160 14.18 6.25 -7.82
C PRO A 160 15.32 6.85 -8.66
N ILE A 161 15.17 6.89 -10.00
CA ILE A 161 16.23 7.35 -10.92
C ILE A 161 16.19 8.86 -11.09
N GLU A 162 15.01 9.47 -11.07
CA GLU A 162 14.83 10.91 -11.24
C GLU A 162 15.07 11.64 -9.91
N GLN A 163 16.23 12.32 -9.82
CA GLN A 163 16.59 13.12 -8.64
C GLN A 163 16.43 14.63 -8.90
N GLU A 164 16.61 15.09 -10.13
CA GLU A 164 16.46 16.51 -10.47
C GLU A 164 14.99 16.96 -10.46
N GLY A 165 14.72 18.09 -9.84
CA GLY A 165 13.36 18.65 -9.75
C GLY A 165 12.41 17.87 -8.85
N THR A 166 12.92 17.07 -7.92
CA THR A 166 12.10 16.29 -6.99
C THR A 166 12.12 16.89 -5.58
N TYR A 167 11.03 16.67 -4.86
CA TYR A 167 10.85 17.01 -3.45
C TYR A 167 10.72 15.70 -2.67
N PRO A 168 11.78 15.19 -2.04
CA PRO A 168 11.72 13.94 -1.31
C PRO A 168 10.68 14.02 -0.19
N LEU A 169 9.95 12.93 0.01
CA LEU A 169 9.03 12.80 1.14
C LEU A 169 9.85 12.65 2.43
N PRO A 170 9.60 13.49 3.45
CA PRO A 170 10.17 13.28 4.77
C PRO A 170 9.78 11.91 5.35
N GLU A 171 10.63 11.33 6.19
CA GLU A 171 10.44 10.00 6.78
C GLU A 171 9.13 9.89 7.57
N ALA A 172 8.76 10.94 8.32
CA ALA A 172 7.48 11.00 9.02
C ALA A 172 6.26 10.96 8.09
N GLN A 173 6.43 11.35 6.83
CA GLN A 173 5.40 11.27 5.80
C GLN A 173 5.39 9.88 5.14
N LEU A 174 6.55 9.28 4.93
CA LEU A 174 6.67 7.91 4.43
C LEU A 174 6.04 6.89 5.39
N ASP A 175 6.13 7.11 6.71
CA ASP A 175 5.54 6.25 7.73
C ASP A 175 4.00 6.15 7.65
N ARG A 176 3.33 7.04 6.93
CA ARG A 176 1.88 7.00 6.67
C ARG A 176 1.47 5.93 5.64
N PHE A 177 2.39 5.53 4.77
CA PHE A 177 2.15 4.40 3.87
C PHE A 177 2.33 3.09 4.63
N MET A 178 1.35 2.21 4.54
CA MET A 178 1.42 0.91 5.22
C MET A 178 2.49 0.03 4.60
N LEU A 179 2.53 -0.05 3.28
CA LEU A 179 3.49 -0.84 2.52
C LEU A 179 4.30 0.06 1.57
N LYS A 180 5.59 -0.22 1.45
CA LYS A 180 6.45 0.26 0.36
C LYS A 180 6.89 -0.93 -0.47
N LEU A 181 6.51 -0.96 -1.74
CA LEU A 181 6.83 -2.05 -2.66
C LEU A 181 7.91 -1.63 -3.63
N LYS A 182 8.93 -2.46 -3.78
CA LYS A 182 9.90 -2.36 -4.87
C LYS A 182 9.41 -3.23 -6.03
N ILE A 183 9.28 -2.61 -7.19
CA ILE A 183 8.80 -3.27 -8.40
C ILE A 183 9.96 -3.48 -9.35
N ASP A 184 10.26 -4.73 -9.61
CA ASP A 184 11.34 -5.16 -10.49
C ASP A 184 10.85 -5.37 -11.93
N TYR A 185 11.82 -5.45 -12.84
CA TYR A 185 11.58 -5.81 -14.24
C TYR A 185 10.99 -7.22 -14.35
N PRO A 186 10.10 -7.45 -15.32
CA PRO A 186 9.67 -8.81 -15.65
C PRO A 186 10.87 -9.64 -16.13
N ASN A 187 10.81 -10.95 -15.91
CA ASN A 187 11.80 -11.85 -16.47
C ASN A 187 11.58 -12.05 -17.98
N LYS A 188 12.53 -12.69 -18.66
CA LYS A 188 12.52 -12.86 -20.13
C LYS A 188 11.25 -13.54 -20.65
N GLU A 189 10.73 -14.54 -19.92
CA GLU A 189 9.50 -15.25 -20.32
C GLU A 189 8.27 -14.36 -20.18
N GLN A 190 8.21 -13.58 -19.10
CA GLN A 190 7.17 -12.59 -18.89
C GLN A 190 7.20 -11.46 -19.92
N GLU A 191 8.39 -10.95 -20.28
CA GLU A 191 8.54 -9.97 -21.36
C GLU A 191 8.04 -10.52 -22.71
N ARG A 192 8.34 -11.78 -23.01
CA ARG A 192 7.82 -12.43 -24.21
C ARG A 192 6.29 -12.49 -24.20
N GLN A 193 5.69 -12.87 -23.08
CA GLN A 193 4.23 -12.89 -22.94
C GLN A 193 3.63 -11.48 -23.03
N ILE A 194 4.30 -10.45 -22.49
CA ILE A 194 3.89 -9.05 -22.62
C ILE A 194 3.91 -8.64 -24.09
N LEU A 195 4.99 -8.97 -24.82
CA LEU A 195 5.09 -8.70 -26.25
C LEU A 195 3.92 -9.31 -27.01
N ASP A 196 3.67 -10.62 -26.81
CA ASP A 196 2.62 -11.35 -27.51
C ASP A 196 1.21 -10.81 -27.22
N ARG A 197 0.95 -10.29 -25.99
CA ARG A 197 -0.35 -9.73 -25.60
C ARG A 197 -0.52 -8.24 -25.95
N MET A 198 0.57 -7.47 -25.90
CA MET A 198 0.51 -6.00 -25.93
C MET A 198 0.97 -5.36 -27.23
N ALA A 199 1.61 -6.13 -28.14
CA ALA A 199 2.06 -5.59 -29.43
C ALA A 199 0.92 -5.51 -30.47
N VAL A 200 -0.19 -4.88 -30.05
CA VAL A 200 -1.37 -4.62 -30.89
C VAL A 200 -1.79 -3.17 -30.76
N THR A 201 -2.32 -2.59 -31.85
CA THR A 201 -2.70 -1.16 -31.88
C THR A 201 -4.00 -0.85 -31.13
N ASP A 202 -4.97 -1.79 -31.15
CA ASP A 202 -6.25 -1.63 -30.42
C ASP A 202 -6.32 -2.63 -29.26
N LYS A 203 -6.05 -2.12 -28.04
CA LYS A 203 -6.04 -2.92 -26.81
C LYS A 203 -7.37 -2.80 -26.11
N LYS A 204 -8.15 -3.85 -26.08
CA LYS A 204 -9.39 -3.95 -25.30
C LYS A 204 -9.19 -4.94 -24.17
N PHE A 205 -9.30 -4.46 -22.94
CA PHE A 205 -9.25 -5.29 -21.75
C PHE A 205 -10.68 -5.52 -21.23
N ASP A 206 -11.16 -6.73 -21.39
CA ASP A 206 -12.46 -7.17 -20.82
C ASP A 206 -12.20 -7.75 -19.43
N VAL A 207 -12.31 -6.88 -18.42
CA VAL A 207 -12.15 -7.23 -17.01
C VAL A 207 -13.51 -7.13 -16.35
N ARG A 208 -13.98 -8.22 -15.77
CA ARG A 208 -15.27 -8.29 -15.07
C ARG A 208 -15.10 -8.07 -13.57
N PRO A 209 -16.03 -7.36 -12.94
CA PRO A 209 -16.02 -7.22 -11.50
C PRO A 209 -16.13 -8.57 -10.78
N ALA A 210 -15.22 -8.83 -9.85
CA ALA A 210 -15.20 -9.99 -8.98
C ALA A 210 -15.84 -9.71 -7.62
N ILE A 211 -15.83 -8.43 -7.20
CA ILE A 211 -16.39 -7.94 -5.94
C ILE A 211 -16.78 -6.47 -6.12
N LYS A 212 -17.69 -5.97 -5.29
CA LYS A 212 -18.10 -4.57 -5.28
C LYS A 212 -17.48 -3.80 -4.11
N PRO A 213 -17.32 -2.48 -4.21
CA PRO A 213 -16.75 -1.65 -3.13
C PRO A 213 -17.46 -1.83 -1.79
N LYS A 214 -18.78 -1.92 -1.78
CA LYS A 214 -19.58 -2.11 -0.57
C LYS A 214 -19.28 -3.44 0.16
N ASP A 215 -18.91 -4.48 -0.60
CA ASP A 215 -18.65 -5.81 -0.03
C ASP A 215 -17.25 -5.85 0.62
N ILE A 216 -16.35 -4.92 0.25
CA ILE A 216 -15.02 -4.80 0.87
C ILE A 216 -15.11 -4.47 2.36
N ALA A 217 -16.10 -3.68 2.79
CA ALA A 217 -16.28 -3.37 4.20
C ALA A 217 -16.62 -4.63 5.02
N GLU A 218 -17.47 -5.52 4.46
CA GLU A 218 -17.78 -6.82 5.10
C GLU A 218 -16.54 -7.71 5.16
N VAL A 219 -15.73 -7.74 4.08
CA VAL A 219 -14.50 -8.52 4.05
C VAL A 219 -13.49 -7.99 5.08
N ARG A 220 -13.36 -6.65 5.24
CA ARG A 220 -12.51 -6.03 6.26
C ARG A 220 -12.92 -6.45 7.67
N ALA A 221 -14.24 -6.48 7.96
CA ALA A 221 -14.73 -6.95 9.25
C ALA A 221 -14.28 -8.40 9.53
N VAL A 222 -14.28 -9.27 8.51
CA VAL A 222 -13.78 -10.65 8.65
C VAL A 222 -12.26 -10.68 8.84
N VAL A 223 -11.51 -9.83 8.15
CA VAL A 223 -10.06 -9.68 8.34
C VAL A 223 -9.74 -9.25 9.78
N ASP A 224 -10.53 -8.35 10.36
CA ASP A 224 -10.35 -7.90 11.74
C ASP A 224 -10.56 -9.02 12.77
N GLU A 225 -11.43 -9.99 12.47
CA GLU A 225 -11.70 -11.16 13.32
C GLU A 225 -10.61 -12.26 13.22
N ILE A 226 -9.70 -12.20 12.24
CA ILE A 226 -8.63 -13.19 12.10
C ILE A 226 -7.78 -13.26 13.35
N TYR A 227 -7.62 -14.47 13.87
CA TYR A 227 -6.90 -14.73 15.10
C TYR A 227 -5.39 -14.51 14.97
N ILE A 228 -4.81 -13.84 15.94
CA ILE A 228 -3.34 -13.76 16.14
C ILE A 228 -3.02 -14.31 17.51
N ASP A 229 -2.20 -15.35 17.58
CA ASP A 229 -1.71 -15.91 18.83
C ASP A 229 -0.82 -14.90 19.58
N GLU A 230 -0.85 -14.94 20.93
CA GLU A 230 -0.05 -14.03 21.76
C GLU A 230 1.46 -14.12 21.43
N LYS A 231 1.99 -15.32 21.20
CA LYS A 231 3.39 -15.50 20.79
C LYS A 231 3.72 -14.85 19.46
N VAL A 232 2.76 -14.83 18.51
CA VAL A 232 2.94 -14.14 17.22
C VAL A 232 2.88 -12.63 17.42
N LYS A 233 2.05 -12.13 18.36
CA LYS A 233 2.06 -10.70 18.73
C LYS A 233 3.39 -10.30 19.35
N ASP A 234 3.91 -11.11 20.29
CA ASP A 234 5.21 -10.88 20.89
C ASP A 234 6.31 -10.86 19.82
N TYR A 235 6.29 -11.82 18.88
CA TYR A 235 7.21 -11.87 17.75
C TYR A 235 7.17 -10.60 16.89
N ILE A 236 5.97 -10.07 16.60
CA ILE A 236 5.82 -8.78 15.86
C ILE A 236 6.44 -7.62 16.66
N VAL A 237 6.21 -7.58 17.98
CA VAL A 237 6.76 -6.55 18.86
C VAL A 237 8.27 -6.65 18.92
N ASP A 238 8.82 -7.86 19.06
CA ASP A 238 10.27 -8.10 19.12
C ASP A 238 10.98 -7.66 17.84
N ILE A 239 10.41 -7.98 16.67
CA ILE A 239 10.93 -7.51 15.37
C ILE A 239 11.03 -5.98 15.35
N VAL A 240 9.95 -5.28 15.73
CA VAL A 240 9.94 -3.82 15.71
C VAL A 240 10.86 -3.22 16.77
N CYS A 241 10.91 -3.79 17.97
CA CYS A 241 11.82 -3.36 19.04
C CYS A 241 13.28 -3.59 18.65
N ALA A 242 13.60 -4.69 17.98
CA ALA A 242 14.94 -4.98 17.48
C ALA A 242 15.46 -3.94 16.48
N THR A 243 14.57 -3.24 15.77
CA THR A 243 14.96 -2.10 14.91
C THR A 243 15.42 -0.88 15.70
N ARG A 244 15.03 -0.76 17.00
CA ARG A 244 15.33 0.39 17.87
C ARG A 244 16.49 0.13 18.83
N ASP A 245 16.59 -1.12 19.28
CA ASP A 245 17.60 -1.54 20.26
C ASP A 245 18.08 -2.97 19.90
N PRO A 246 18.85 -3.09 18.80
CA PRO A 246 19.28 -4.41 18.31
C PRO A 246 20.17 -5.16 19.30
N GLN A 247 20.93 -4.46 20.18
CA GLN A 247 21.79 -5.10 21.19
C GLN A 247 21.01 -5.97 22.16
N LYS A 248 19.80 -5.55 22.57
CA LYS A 248 18.94 -6.36 23.46
C LYS A 248 18.55 -7.70 22.85
N TYR A 249 18.60 -7.80 21.54
CA TYR A 249 18.30 -9.02 20.77
C TYR A 249 19.57 -9.73 20.30
N GLY A 250 20.75 -9.33 20.78
CA GLY A 250 22.03 -9.93 20.42
C GLY A 250 22.49 -9.62 19.00
N LEU A 251 21.88 -8.62 18.34
CA LEU A 251 22.20 -8.23 16.97
C LEU A 251 23.30 -7.15 16.96
N LYS A 252 24.26 -7.29 16.06
CA LYS A 252 25.34 -6.31 15.87
C LYS A 252 24.97 -5.31 14.79
N LEU A 253 23.89 -4.56 15.02
CA LEU A 253 23.32 -3.61 14.05
C LEU A 253 23.30 -2.16 14.54
N ASP A 254 23.81 -1.88 15.74
CA ASP A 254 23.69 -0.55 16.37
C ASP A 254 24.31 0.57 15.53
N ASN A 255 25.45 0.28 14.89
CA ASN A 255 26.12 1.25 14.04
C ASN A 255 25.44 1.42 12.67
N PHE A 256 24.50 0.54 12.32
CA PHE A 256 23.90 0.53 11.00
C PHE A 256 22.48 1.12 10.97
N ILE A 257 21.86 1.35 12.12
CA ILE A 257 20.51 1.92 12.22
C ILE A 257 20.59 3.32 12.83
N SER A 258 20.21 4.33 12.07
CA SER A 258 20.08 5.70 12.55
C SER A 258 18.77 5.89 13.31
N TYR A 259 17.67 5.38 12.77
CA TYR A 259 16.34 5.38 13.40
C TYR A 259 15.61 4.08 13.12
N GLY A 260 15.07 3.46 14.17
CA GLY A 260 14.22 2.28 14.08
C GLY A 260 12.76 2.63 13.82
N ALA A 261 11.96 1.61 13.51
CA ALA A 261 10.58 1.74 13.15
C ALA A 261 9.68 2.23 14.30
N SER A 262 8.68 3.06 14.00
CA SER A 262 7.70 3.59 14.95
C SER A 262 6.71 2.50 15.45
N PRO A 263 5.93 2.73 16.54
CA PRO A 263 4.85 1.82 16.95
C PRO A 263 3.79 1.57 15.86
N ARG A 264 3.67 2.48 14.88
CA ARG A 264 2.81 2.29 13.71
C ARG A 264 3.22 1.06 12.89
N ALA A 265 4.50 0.73 12.85
CA ALA A 265 4.99 -0.49 12.21
C ALA A 265 4.43 -1.77 12.86
N THR A 266 4.37 -1.82 14.20
CA THR A 266 3.76 -2.95 14.94
C THR A 266 2.30 -3.15 14.54
N ILE A 267 1.52 -2.05 14.48
CA ILE A 267 0.12 -2.08 14.06
C ILE A 267 0.01 -2.55 12.61
N TYR A 268 0.80 -2.00 11.71
CA TYR A 268 0.75 -2.33 10.29
C TYR A 268 1.21 -3.77 10.01
N LEU A 269 2.20 -4.28 10.72
CA LEU A 269 2.58 -5.70 10.63
C LEU A 269 1.42 -6.62 11.03
N ALA A 270 0.75 -6.32 12.13
CA ALA A 270 -0.37 -7.13 12.61
C ALA A 270 -1.56 -7.10 11.63
N VAL A 271 -1.97 -5.90 11.18
CA VAL A 271 -3.12 -5.75 10.28
C VAL A 271 -2.83 -6.33 8.89
N ALA A 272 -1.62 -6.09 8.36
CA ALA A 272 -1.23 -6.62 7.06
C ALA A 272 -1.03 -8.16 7.11
N ALA A 273 -0.56 -8.73 8.25
CA ALA A 273 -0.48 -10.17 8.44
C ALA A 273 -1.85 -10.83 8.46
N LYS A 274 -2.86 -10.20 9.10
CA LYS A 274 -4.25 -10.66 9.03
C LYS A 274 -4.78 -10.65 7.60
N ALA A 275 -4.58 -9.53 6.87
CA ALA A 275 -4.99 -9.45 5.48
C ALA A 275 -4.26 -10.47 4.59
N HIS A 276 -2.98 -10.74 4.84
CA HIS A 276 -2.24 -11.79 4.15
C HIS A 276 -2.82 -13.18 4.46
N ALA A 277 -3.08 -13.50 5.73
CA ALA A 277 -3.71 -14.76 6.12
C ALA A 277 -5.09 -14.95 5.45
N PHE A 278 -5.89 -13.87 5.33
CA PHE A 278 -7.15 -13.88 4.59
C PHE A 278 -6.95 -14.21 3.11
N VAL A 279 -5.98 -13.58 2.45
CA VAL A 279 -5.64 -13.85 1.03
C VAL A 279 -5.20 -15.31 0.85
N GLN A 280 -4.53 -15.88 1.86
CA GLN A 280 -4.16 -17.30 1.92
C GLN A 280 -5.29 -18.21 2.42
N GLN A 281 -6.52 -17.70 2.55
CA GLN A 281 -7.73 -18.41 2.97
C GLN A 281 -7.61 -19.08 4.36
N ARG A 282 -6.90 -18.43 5.29
CA ARG A 282 -6.71 -18.90 6.66
C ARG A 282 -7.34 -17.95 7.68
N GLY A 283 -7.98 -18.52 8.71
CA GLY A 283 -8.61 -17.77 9.81
C GLY A 283 -7.64 -17.40 10.95
N TYR A 284 -6.33 -17.59 10.77
CA TYR A 284 -5.32 -17.29 11.77
C TYR A 284 -4.00 -16.86 11.10
N VAL A 285 -3.24 -16.02 11.80
CA VAL A 285 -1.92 -15.55 11.39
C VAL A 285 -0.85 -16.54 11.81
N THR A 286 0.13 -16.75 10.93
CA THR A 286 1.36 -17.52 11.20
C THR A 286 2.56 -16.59 11.19
N PRO A 287 3.69 -16.97 11.80
CA PRO A 287 4.96 -16.21 11.67
C PRO A 287 5.38 -16.01 10.22
N GLN A 288 5.04 -16.95 9.33
CA GLN A 288 5.34 -16.84 7.91
C GLN A 288 4.58 -15.68 7.22
N ASP A 289 3.37 -15.35 7.70
CA ASP A 289 2.64 -14.17 7.21
C ASP A 289 3.40 -12.89 7.56
N VAL A 290 3.88 -12.80 8.80
CA VAL A 290 4.68 -11.66 9.27
C VAL A 290 5.98 -11.54 8.47
N LYS A 291 6.69 -12.65 8.23
CA LYS A 291 7.91 -12.70 7.39
C LYS A 291 7.63 -12.28 5.95
N SER A 292 6.50 -12.69 5.38
CA SER A 292 6.15 -12.39 3.98
C SER A 292 5.94 -10.90 3.74
N ILE A 293 5.30 -10.19 4.68
CA ILE A 293 4.96 -8.76 4.52
C ILE A 293 5.92 -7.82 5.25
N GLY A 294 6.74 -8.35 6.15
CA GLY A 294 7.64 -7.57 6.99
C GLY A 294 8.56 -6.63 6.22
N PRO A 295 9.26 -7.09 5.17
CA PRO A 295 10.08 -6.22 4.35
C PRO A 295 9.30 -5.03 3.75
N ASP A 296 8.06 -5.25 3.34
CA ASP A 296 7.22 -4.20 2.72
C ASP A 296 6.76 -3.16 3.74
N VAL A 297 6.56 -3.59 5.00
CA VAL A 297 6.21 -2.69 6.10
C VAL A 297 7.42 -1.94 6.64
N LEU A 298 8.60 -2.56 6.71
CA LEU A 298 9.75 -2.04 7.45
C LEU A 298 10.78 -1.30 6.60
N ARG A 299 10.92 -1.58 5.29
CA ARG A 299 12.00 -1.03 4.46
C ARG A 299 12.07 0.50 4.40
N HIS A 300 10.94 1.19 4.61
CA HIS A 300 10.87 2.65 4.63
C HIS A 300 10.76 3.23 6.04
N ARG A 301 10.92 2.39 7.07
CA ARG A 301 10.83 2.76 8.48
C ARG A 301 12.13 2.53 9.24
N VAL A 302 13.00 1.70 8.69
CA VAL A 302 14.35 1.48 9.21
C VAL A 302 15.30 2.37 8.43
N ILE A 303 15.77 3.43 9.07
CA ILE A 303 16.66 4.41 8.45
C ILE A 303 18.09 4.00 8.74
N VAL A 304 18.86 3.80 7.69
CA VAL A 304 20.26 3.38 7.79
C VAL A 304 21.15 4.55 8.23
N SER A 305 22.28 4.23 8.83
CA SER A 305 23.31 5.21 9.19
C SER A 305 24.27 5.44 8.01
N TYR A 306 25.12 6.47 8.11
CA TYR A 306 26.20 6.69 7.16
C TYR A 306 27.22 5.55 7.12
N GLU A 307 27.43 4.87 8.27
CA GLU A 307 28.29 3.68 8.34
C GLU A 307 27.72 2.52 7.53
N ALA A 308 26.38 2.34 7.57
CA ALA A 308 25.71 1.32 6.76
C ALA A 308 25.83 1.64 5.26
N GLU A 309 25.63 2.90 4.88
CA GLU A 309 25.79 3.34 3.48
C GLU A 309 27.23 3.16 2.98
N ALA A 310 28.22 3.42 3.83
CA ALA A 310 29.65 3.23 3.51
C ALA A 310 30.02 1.74 3.32
N GLU A 311 29.25 0.82 3.90
CA GLU A 311 29.38 -0.63 3.72
C GLU A 311 28.38 -1.20 2.71
N ASP A 312 27.73 -0.38 1.88
CA ASP A 312 26.70 -0.76 0.90
C ASP A 312 25.53 -1.57 1.50
N LYS A 313 25.24 -1.39 2.79
CA LYS A 313 24.12 -2.04 3.47
C LYS A 313 22.85 -1.25 3.31
N THR A 314 21.81 -1.92 2.88
CA THR A 314 20.48 -1.36 2.69
C THR A 314 19.56 -1.59 3.90
N SER A 315 18.45 -0.86 3.98
CA SER A 315 17.42 -1.12 4.99
C SER A 315 16.85 -2.54 4.87
N GLU A 316 16.78 -3.11 3.65
CA GLU A 316 16.37 -4.49 3.43
C GLU A 316 17.33 -5.50 4.02
N ASP A 317 18.64 -5.27 3.93
CA ASP A 317 19.66 -6.16 4.53
C ASP A 317 19.54 -6.18 6.04
N ILE A 318 19.31 -5.02 6.64
CA ILE A 318 19.09 -4.88 8.08
C ILE A 318 17.80 -5.59 8.49
N VAL A 319 16.68 -5.32 7.80
CA VAL A 319 15.39 -5.97 8.06
C VAL A 319 15.51 -7.47 7.92
N LYS A 320 16.18 -7.96 6.87
CA LYS A 320 16.43 -9.39 6.67
C LYS A 320 17.23 -9.98 7.83
N THR A 321 18.31 -9.32 8.27
CA THR A 321 19.12 -9.76 9.41
C THR A 321 18.28 -9.89 10.68
N ILE A 322 17.36 -8.95 10.94
CA ILE A 322 16.43 -9.00 12.07
C ILE A 322 15.53 -10.24 11.97
N PHE A 323 14.87 -10.45 10.82
CA PHE A 323 13.97 -11.60 10.61
C PHE A 323 14.68 -12.96 10.66
N ASP A 324 15.97 -13.00 10.31
CA ASP A 324 16.75 -14.24 10.31
C ASP A 324 17.25 -14.62 11.73
N ASN A 325 17.32 -13.66 12.67
CA ASN A 325 17.88 -13.88 14.01
C ASN A 325 16.84 -13.80 15.14
N ILE A 326 15.71 -13.12 14.97
CA ILE A 326 14.64 -13.12 15.98
C ILE A 326 13.98 -14.51 16.02
N GLU A 327 13.87 -15.07 17.23
CA GLU A 327 13.28 -16.38 17.45
C GLU A 327 11.82 -16.44 16.97
N VAL A 328 11.52 -17.47 16.20
CA VAL A 328 10.18 -17.70 15.63
C VAL A 328 9.40 -18.57 16.62
N PRO A 329 8.19 -18.15 17.05
CA PRO A 329 7.40 -18.88 18.04
C PRO A 329 6.81 -20.20 17.52
#